data_9896d3a853d6ff8b6acd787980cf11ab
#
_entry.id   9896d3a853d6ff8b6acd787980cf11ab
#
_cell.length_a   1.000
_cell.length_b   1.000
_cell.length_c   1.000
_cell.angle_alpha   90.00
_cell.angle_beta   90.00
_cell.angle_gamma   90.00
#
_symmetry.space_group_name_H-M   'P 1'
#
loop_
_entity.id
_entity.type
_entity.pdbx_description
1 polymer ?
#
loop_
_entity_poly.entity_id
_entity_poly.type
_entity_poly.pdbx_seq_one_letter_code
_entity_poly.pdbx_strand_id
1 'polypeptide(L)'
;HLIDNIRKNYNVPEYLVSKEASVQSVADNANQYGFWKSDATDSNQKTWIGIPLWVHRRCLKPMFTIANQIAYNNKMVLPSNITKVGKTGWYDVKGNAVQKQFVKEHGEKVVGLLADDWIEAIKEGKNEPSSFVISPFSAVQQQIKRMLKQRLPARIDIQRSKVNQWIDKSIGTVHTFQGKEAQKVYFVIGTDNTQDGAVNWSCEKPNLLNVAVTRAKKEFYVIGDMQRIQSKPFYETIFKERNVK
;
A
#
# COMPACT_ATOMS: atom_id res chain seq x y z
N HIS A 1 32.32 -7.42 -3.25
CA HIS A 1 33.21 -7.06 -2.11
C HIS A 1 32.57 -7.33 -0.74
N LEU A 2 31.41 -6.72 -0.37
CA LEU A 2 30.79 -6.94 0.95
C LEU A 2 30.31 -8.39 1.12
N ILE A 3 29.63 -8.93 0.11
CA ILE A 3 29.11 -10.30 0.09
C ILE A 3 30.25 -11.31 0.16
N ASP A 4 31.33 -11.11 -0.61
CA ASP A 4 32.49 -11.99 -0.63
C ASP A 4 33.21 -12.00 0.71
N ASN A 5 33.29 -10.84 1.37
CA ASN A 5 33.85 -10.73 2.71
C ASN A 5 33.02 -11.46 3.76
N ILE A 6 31.69 -11.36 3.71
CA ILE A 6 30.79 -12.10 4.60
C ILE A 6 30.98 -13.61 4.41
N ARG A 7 31.02 -14.09 3.16
CA ARG A 7 31.24 -15.52 2.86
C ARG A 7 32.55 -16.02 3.46
N LYS A 8 33.64 -15.29 3.23
CA LYS A 8 34.99 -15.69 3.68
C LYS A 8 35.14 -15.63 5.19
N ASN A 9 34.65 -14.57 5.82
CA ASN A 9 34.85 -14.31 7.25
C ASN A 9 33.95 -15.16 8.14
N TYR A 10 32.78 -15.55 7.67
CA TYR A 10 31.77 -16.26 8.48
C TYR A 10 31.43 -17.65 7.92
N ASN A 11 32.19 -18.13 6.91
CA ASN A 11 31.97 -19.45 6.27
C ASN A 11 30.53 -19.72 5.89
N VAL A 12 29.85 -18.68 5.35
CA VAL A 12 28.43 -18.78 4.97
C VAL A 12 28.32 -19.48 3.62
N PRO A 13 27.47 -20.52 3.48
CA PRO A 13 27.23 -21.20 2.21
C PRO A 13 26.81 -20.24 1.11
N GLU A 14 27.22 -20.51 -0.13
CA GLU A 14 26.99 -19.64 -1.29
C GLU A 14 25.50 -19.39 -1.55
N TYR A 15 24.67 -20.40 -1.38
CA TYR A 15 23.22 -20.31 -1.60
C TYR A 15 22.50 -19.39 -0.59
N LEU A 16 23.15 -19.05 0.54
CA LEU A 16 22.61 -18.11 1.51
C LEU A 16 23.07 -16.67 1.30
N VAL A 17 24.06 -16.44 0.44
CA VAL A 17 24.66 -15.12 0.25
C VAL A 17 24.77 -14.80 -1.24
N SER A 18 23.77 -14.17 -1.80
CA SER A 18 23.80 -13.64 -3.17
C SER A 18 23.31 -12.20 -3.22
N LYS A 19 23.61 -11.48 -4.31
CA LYS A 19 23.08 -10.13 -4.53
C LYS A 19 21.55 -10.09 -4.64
N GLU A 20 20.96 -11.21 -4.99
CA GLU A 20 19.52 -11.39 -5.20
C GLU A 20 18.84 -12.06 -4.00
N ALA A 21 19.62 -12.44 -2.97
CA ALA A 21 19.09 -13.09 -1.79
C ALA A 21 18.19 -12.12 -1.00
N SER A 22 17.02 -12.60 -0.65
CA SER A 22 16.10 -11.96 0.28
C SER A 22 15.91 -12.85 1.51
N VAL A 23 15.38 -12.29 2.59
CA VAL A 23 15.02 -13.11 3.78
C VAL A 23 14.05 -14.24 3.36
N GLN A 24 13.15 -13.98 2.40
CA GLN A 24 12.24 -14.99 1.87
C GLN A 24 12.98 -16.11 1.16
N SER A 25 13.92 -15.80 0.25
CA SER A 25 14.64 -16.83 -0.49
C SER A 25 15.53 -17.69 0.43
N VAL A 26 16.09 -17.10 1.48
CA VAL A 26 16.85 -17.85 2.51
C VAL A 26 15.93 -18.79 3.30
N ALA A 27 14.76 -18.30 3.71
CA ALA A 27 13.77 -19.11 4.41
C ALA A 27 13.20 -20.24 3.51
N ASP A 28 12.94 -19.95 2.26
CA ASP A 28 12.49 -20.95 1.28
C ASP A 28 13.55 -22.06 1.10
N ASN A 29 14.81 -21.70 0.93
CA ASN A 29 15.91 -22.65 0.76
C ASN A 29 16.20 -23.48 2.03
N ALA A 30 15.91 -22.94 3.22
CA ALA A 30 16.04 -23.67 4.48
C ALA A 30 14.89 -24.67 4.72
N ASN A 31 13.80 -24.58 3.95
CA ASN A 31 12.64 -25.45 4.10
C ASN A 31 12.76 -26.66 3.15
N GLN A 32 12.76 -27.87 3.71
CA GLN A 32 12.80 -29.12 2.93
C GLN A 32 11.49 -29.42 2.18
N TYR A 33 10.39 -28.76 2.55
CA TYR A 33 9.10 -28.91 1.91
C TYR A 33 8.78 -27.65 1.09
N GLY A 34 8.38 -27.84 -0.14
CA GLY A 34 8.08 -26.74 -1.05
C GLY A 34 7.75 -27.23 -2.46
N PHE A 35 7.83 -26.33 -3.41
CA PHE A 35 7.65 -26.65 -4.83
C PHE A 35 8.52 -25.76 -5.72
N TRP A 36 8.81 -26.24 -6.92
CA TRP A 36 9.51 -25.46 -7.93
C TRP A 36 8.52 -24.61 -8.72
N LYS A 37 8.68 -23.30 -8.67
CA LYS A 37 7.91 -22.34 -9.47
C LYS A 37 8.72 -21.99 -10.72
N SER A 38 8.16 -22.21 -11.91
CA SER A 38 8.74 -21.72 -13.17
C SER A 38 8.60 -20.21 -13.28
N ASP A 39 9.61 -19.55 -13.84
CA ASP A 39 9.52 -18.12 -14.16
C ASP A 39 8.50 -17.92 -15.29
N ALA A 40 7.76 -16.80 -15.25
CA ALA A 40 6.76 -16.47 -16.25
C ALA A 40 7.39 -16.07 -17.60
N THR A 41 8.66 -15.63 -17.58
CA THR A 41 9.39 -15.15 -18.76
C THR A 41 10.40 -16.17 -19.30
N ASP A 42 10.86 -17.11 -18.45
CA ASP A 42 11.79 -18.17 -18.83
C ASP A 42 11.41 -19.50 -18.13
N SER A 43 10.80 -20.40 -18.89
CA SER A 43 10.36 -21.71 -18.40
C SER A 43 11.50 -22.62 -17.90
N ASN A 44 12.75 -22.33 -18.27
CA ASN A 44 13.93 -23.08 -17.84
C ASN A 44 14.43 -22.61 -16.46
N GLN A 45 14.08 -21.40 -16.04
CA GLN A 45 14.40 -20.90 -14.72
C GLN A 45 13.32 -21.31 -13.70
N LYS A 46 13.74 -22.04 -12.69
CA LYS A 46 12.86 -22.48 -11.60
C LYS A 46 13.37 -21.93 -10.28
N THR A 47 12.47 -21.34 -9.52
CA THR A 47 12.75 -20.86 -8.15
C THR A 47 12.11 -21.80 -7.15
N TRP A 48 12.88 -22.25 -6.16
CA TRP A 48 12.34 -23.02 -5.05
C TRP A 48 11.52 -22.10 -4.14
N ILE A 49 10.30 -22.52 -3.85
CA ILE A 49 9.39 -21.85 -2.93
C ILE A 49 9.09 -22.84 -1.81
N GLY A 50 9.50 -22.47 -0.58
CA GLY A 50 9.15 -23.23 0.61
C GLY A 50 7.65 -23.19 0.89
N ILE A 51 7.18 -23.83 1.96
CA ILE A 51 5.75 -23.85 2.30
C ILE A 51 5.33 -22.41 2.69
N PRO A 52 4.50 -21.74 1.89
CA PRO A 52 4.08 -20.38 2.19
C PRO A 52 3.04 -20.37 3.31
N LEU A 53 3.02 -19.24 4.05
CA LEU A 53 1.99 -18.98 5.04
C LEU A 53 0.70 -18.55 4.33
N TRP A 54 -0.16 -19.49 4.01
CA TRP A 54 -1.40 -19.25 3.25
C TRP A 54 -2.49 -18.53 4.04
N VAL A 55 -2.45 -18.57 5.37
CA VAL A 55 -3.50 -17.98 6.21
C VAL A 55 -3.28 -16.49 6.39
N HIS A 56 -4.18 -15.71 5.84
CA HIS A 56 -4.16 -14.25 5.97
C HIS A 56 -4.83 -13.79 7.26
N ARG A 57 -4.17 -12.92 8.04
CA ARG A 57 -4.68 -12.41 9.33
C ARG A 57 -4.68 -10.89 9.45
N ARG A 58 -4.43 -10.15 8.36
CA ARG A 58 -4.17 -8.71 8.44
C ARG A 58 -5.39 -7.86 8.13
N CYS A 59 -6.03 -8.06 6.98
CA CYS A 59 -7.14 -7.23 6.52
C CYS A 59 -8.42 -8.03 6.28
N LEU A 60 -9.55 -7.34 6.36
CA LEU A 60 -10.87 -7.89 6.05
C LEU A 60 -11.09 -7.95 4.52
N LYS A 61 -12.13 -8.68 4.08
CA LYS A 61 -12.69 -8.48 2.72
C LYS A 61 -13.25 -7.05 2.63
N PRO A 62 -13.18 -6.35 1.46
CA PRO A 62 -12.63 -6.85 0.20
C PRO A 62 -11.12 -6.68 0.07
N MET A 63 -10.39 -6.00 0.96
CA MET A 63 -8.94 -5.80 0.86
C MET A 63 -8.17 -7.12 0.76
N PHE A 64 -8.59 -8.14 1.53
CA PHE A 64 -8.05 -9.49 1.41
C PHE A 64 -8.24 -10.05 -0.01
N THR A 65 -9.46 -9.94 -0.57
CA THR A 65 -9.77 -10.44 -1.92
C THR A 65 -8.90 -9.76 -2.98
N ILE A 66 -8.79 -8.43 -2.90
CA ILE A 66 -7.94 -7.64 -3.80
C ILE A 66 -6.49 -8.13 -3.72
N ALA A 67 -5.90 -8.18 -2.52
CA ALA A 67 -4.52 -8.62 -2.33
C ALA A 67 -4.30 -10.04 -2.86
N ASN A 68 -5.24 -10.96 -2.59
CA ASN A 68 -5.17 -12.35 -3.00
C ASN A 68 -5.17 -12.50 -4.52
N GLN A 69 -6.01 -11.72 -5.22
CA GLN A 69 -6.08 -11.72 -6.68
C GLN A 69 -4.81 -11.12 -7.32
N ILE A 70 -4.36 -9.95 -6.85
CA ILE A 70 -3.28 -9.22 -7.53
C ILE A 70 -1.88 -9.78 -7.26
N ALA A 71 -1.65 -10.43 -6.11
CA ALA A 71 -0.30 -10.83 -5.71
C ALA A 71 -0.13 -12.31 -5.34
N TYR A 72 -1.22 -13.05 -5.11
CA TYR A 72 -1.12 -14.42 -4.58
C TYR A 72 -1.90 -15.46 -5.41
N ASN A 73 -2.38 -15.09 -6.60
CA ASN A 73 -3.12 -16.00 -7.51
C ASN A 73 -4.26 -16.73 -6.81
N ASN A 74 -4.98 -16.06 -5.91
CA ASN A 74 -6.08 -16.61 -5.10
C ASN A 74 -5.70 -17.79 -4.19
N LYS A 75 -4.43 -17.97 -3.86
CA LYS A 75 -3.95 -19.09 -3.05
C LYS A 75 -4.01 -18.85 -1.55
N MET A 76 -4.18 -17.59 -1.09
CA MET A 76 -4.30 -17.30 0.33
C MET A 76 -5.71 -17.63 0.85
N VAL A 77 -5.77 -17.97 2.12
CA VAL A 77 -7.01 -18.35 2.81
C VAL A 77 -7.30 -17.35 3.92
N LEU A 78 -8.53 -16.87 3.97
CA LEU A 78 -9.04 -16.09 5.10
C LEU A 78 -9.66 -17.05 6.13
N PRO A 79 -9.31 -16.97 7.43
CA PRO A 79 -9.93 -17.80 8.45
C PRO A 79 -11.46 -17.69 8.45
N SER A 80 -12.16 -18.83 8.59
CA SER A 80 -13.62 -18.89 8.52
C SER A 80 -14.34 -18.13 9.64
N ASN A 81 -13.68 -17.92 10.77
CA ASN A 81 -14.20 -17.12 11.89
C ASN A 81 -14.18 -15.60 11.63
N ILE A 82 -13.59 -15.13 10.52
CA ILE A 82 -13.62 -13.73 10.13
C ILE A 82 -14.85 -13.46 9.26
N THR A 83 -15.96 -13.09 9.90
CA THR A 83 -17.24 -12.77 9.24
C THR A 83 -17.41 -11.28 8.92
N LYS A 84 -16.62 -10.41 9.56
CA LYS A 84 -16.69 -8.96 9.35
C LYS A 84 -16.23 -8.60 7.95
N VAL A 85 -16.94 -7.67 7.32
CA VAL A 85 -16.61 -7.10 6.01
C VAL A 85 -16.18 -5.66 6.22
N GLY A 86 -15.08 -5.29 5.58
CA GLY A 86 -14.57 -3.92 5.53
C GLY A 86 -15.16 -3.12 4.36
N LYS A 87 -14.59 -1.96 4.11
CA LYS A 87 -15.03 -1.06 3.03
C LYS A 87 -13.91 -0.79 2.05
N THR A 88 -14.24 -0.78 0.78
CA THR A 88 -13.34 -0.35 -0.31
C THR A 88 -14.12 0.51 -1.28
N GLY A 89 -13.57 1.66 -1.62
CA GLY A 89 -14.24 2.61 -2.49
C GLY A 89 -13.26 3.47 -3.29
N TRP A 90 -13.82 4.34 -4.10
CA TRP A 90 -13.08 5.27 -4.92
C TRP A 90 -13.68 6.67 -4.84
N TYR A 91 -12.91 7.63 -4.43
CA TYR A 91 -13.25 9.03 -4.58
C TYR A 91 -12.79 9.49 -5.96
N ASP A 92 -13.75 9.61 -6.89
CA ASP A 92 -13.49 10.11 -8.24
C ASP A 92 -13.25 11.62 -8.18
N VAL A 93 -11.99 11.99 -8.28
CA VAL A 93 -11.56 13.39 -8.22
C VAL A 93 -10.71 13.67 -9.45
N LYS A 94 -11.19 14.54 -10.30
CA LYS A 94 -10.46 15.05 -11.46
C LYS A 94 -9.69 16.31 -11.09
N GLY A 95 -8.67 16.63 -11.84
CA GLY A 95 -7.87 17.84 -11.69
C GLY A 95 -6.64 17.79 -12.58
N ASN A 96 -5.92 18.90 -12.63
CA ASN A 96 -4.67 19.00 -13.38
C ASN A 96 -3.48 19.01 -12.43
N ALA A 97 -2.43 18.31 -12.80
CA ALA A 97 -1.22 18.28 -12.00
C ALA A 97 -0.53 19.64 -12.00
N VAL A 98 -0.27 20.13 -10.82
CA VAL A 98 0.61 21.27 -10.60
C VAL A 98 1.98 20.72 -10.17
N GLN A 99 3.05 21.11 -10.86
CA GLN A 99 4.38 20.53 -10.68
C GLN A 99 4.45 19.02 -11.08
N LYS A 100 5.51 18.30 -10.66
CA LYS A 100 5.84 16.98 -11.21
C LYS A 100 4.71 15.95 -11.12
N GLN A 101 4.03 15.82 -9.99
CA GLN A 101 2.99 14.79 -9.77
C GLN A 101 2.19 15.22 -8.55
N PHE A 102 1.35 16.22 -8.69
CA PHE A 102 0.45 16.63 -7.61
C PHE A 102 -0.79 17.30 -8.18
N VAL A 103 -1.92 16.66 -8.02
CA VAL A 103 -3.23 17.21 -8.31
C VAL A 103 -3.77 17.84 -7.03
N LYS A 104 -3.97 19.16 -7.05
CA LYS A 104 -4.39 19.92 -5.87
C LYS A 104 -5.73 19.45 -5.32
N GLU A 105 -6.66 19.11 -6.19
CA GLU A 105 -8.00 18.62 -5.86
C GLU A 105 -7.94 17.29 -5.07
N HIS A 106 -6.99 16.41 -5.40
CA HIS A 106 -6.76 15.20 -4.61
C HIS A 106 -6.32 15.55 -3.18
N GLY A 107 -5.42 16.53 -3.03
CA GLY A 107 -4.99 17.00 -1.72
C GLY A 107 -6.13 17.63 -0.91
N GLU A 108 -7.00 18.44 -1.54
CA GLU A 108 -8.19 19.02 -0.92
C GLU A 108 -9.16 17.95 -0.41
N LYS A 109 -9.37 16.90 -1.22
CA LYS A 109 -10.18 15.75 -0.80
C LYS A 109 -9.60 15.06 0.42
N VAL A 110 -8.28 14.83 0.44
CA VAL A 110 -7.57 14.26 1.59
C VAL A 110 -7.75 15.11 2.84
N VAL A 111 -7.62 16.44 2.73
CA VAL A 111 -7.79 17.35 3.88
C VAL A 111 -9.20 17.22 4.47
N GLY A 112 -10.23 17.16 3.63
CA GLY A 112 -11.61 16.96 4.08
C GLY A 112 -11.80 15.63 4.81
N LEU A 113 -11.39 14.53 4.17
CA LEU A 113 -11.53 13.18 4.73
C LEU A 113 -10.79 13.01 6.07
N LEU A 114 -9.59 13.57 6.18
CA LEU A 114 -8.84 13.50 7.43
C LEU A 114 -9.39 14.40 8.53
N ALA A 115 -10.04 15.52 8.18
CA ALA A 115 -10.76 16.32 9.16
C ALA A 115 -11.94 15.52 9.75
N ASP A 116 -12.70 14.81 8.90
CA ASP A 116 -13.77 13.94 9.34
C ASP A 116 -13.26 12.79 10.22
N ASP A 117 -12.15 12.14 9.83
CA ASP A 117 -11.51 11.08 10.63
C ASP A 117 -11.04 11.58 12.01
N TRP A 118 -10.51 12.79 12.10
CA TRP A 118 -10.12 13.41 13.36
C TRP A 118 -11.34 13.69 14.25
N ILE A 119 -12.42 14.25 13.68
CA ILE A 119 -13.67 14.52 14.41
C ILE A 119 -14.27 13.20 14.94
N GLU A 120 -14.29 12.16 14.11
CA GLU A 120 -14.75 10.83 14.50
C GLU A 120 -13.90 10.25 15.65
N ALA A 121 -12.57 10.32 15.53
CA ALA A 121 -11.66 9.82 16.55
C ALA A 121 -11.87 10.53 17.90
N ILE A 122 -12.07 11.86 17.90
CA ILE A 122 -12.35 12.63 19.12
C ILE A 122 -13.67 12.20 19.75
N LYS A 123 -14.74 12.05 18.95
CA LYS A 123 -16.05 11.59 19.41
C LYS A 123 -15.99 10.20 20.05
N GLU A 124 -15.09 9.36 19.56
CA GLU A 124 -14.83 8.01 20.11
C GLU A 124 -13.86 8.01 21.32
N GLY A 125 -13.43 9.17 21.79
CA GLY A 125 -12.46 9.29 22.90
C GLY A 125 -11.03 8.87 22.52
N LYS A 126 -10.69 8.81 21.25
CA LYS A 126 -9.36 8.47 20.76
C LYS A 126 -8.47 9.71 20.68
N ASN A 127 -7.18 9.51 20.90
CA ASN A 127 -6.19 10.59 20.84
C ASN A 127 -5.89 11.05 19.41
N GLU A 128 -6.09 10.21 18.41
CA GLU A 128 -5.77 10.44 17.00
C GLU A 128 -6.46 9.38 16.11
N PRO A 129 -6.71 9.70 14.83
CA PRO A 129 -7.29 8.74 13.89
C PRO A 129 -6.28 7.64 13.51
N SER A 130 -6.75 6.43 13.33
CA SER A 130 -5.98 5.32 12.78
C SER A 130 -6.13 5.28 11.26
N SER A 131 -5.61 6.31 10.61
CA SER A 131 -5.67 6.48 9.15
C SER A 131 -4.29 6.73 8.57
N PHE A 132 -3.97 6.10 7.43
CA PHE A 132 -2.79 6.40 6.63
C PHE A 132 -3.17 7.04 5.31
N VAL A 133 -2.33 7.95 4.83
CA VAL A 133 -2.36 8.44 3.44
C VAL A 133 -1.11 7.94 2.74
N ILE A 134 -1.30 7.14 1.72
CA ILE A 134 -0.21 6.48 0.98
C ILE A 134 -0.25 6.95 -0.47
N SER A 135 0.89 7.33 -1.02
CA SER A 135 1.03 7.57 -2.45
C SER A 135 2.18 6.74 -3.02
N PRO A 136 2.09 6.29 -4.28
CA PRO A 136 3.23 5.70 -4.96
C PRO A 136 4.37 6.69 -5.19
N PHE A 137 4.07 8.01 -5.16
CA PHE A 137 5.00 9.06 -5.55
C PHE A 137 5.43 9.94 -4.38
N SER A 138 6.74 10.11 -4.20
CA SER A 138 7.31 10.95 -3.13
C SER A 138 6.91 12.43 -3.28
N ALA A 139 6.82 12.93 -4.52
CA ALA A 139 6.39 14.30 -4.79
C ALA A 139 4.95 14.54 -4.29
N VAL A 140 4.02 13.61 -4.56
CA VAL A 140 2.64 13.68 -4.07
C VAL A 140 2.59 13.66 -2.54
N GLN A 141 3.31 12.74 -1.93
CA GLN A 141 3.37 12.60 -0.47
C GLN A 141 3.88 13.89 0.21
N GLN A 142 4.94 14.50 -0.32
CA GLN A 142 5.49 15.74 0.21
C GLN A 142 4.51 16.91 0.12
N GLN A 143 3.83 17.06 -1.02
CA GLN A 143 2.83 18.14 -1.21
C GLN A 143 1.59 17.93 -0.34
N ILE A 144 1.12 16.69 -0.20
CA ILE A 144 0.03 16.36 0.74
C ILE A 144 0.42 16.71 2.17
N LYS A 145 1.61 16.34 2.64
CA LYS A 145 2.09 16.71 3.98
C LYS A 145 2.10 18.23 4.19
N ARG A 146 2.64 18.97 3.21
CA ARG A 146 2.67 20.43 3.27
C ARG A 146 1.26 21.02 3.38
N MET A 147 0.35 20.59 2.54
CA MET A 147 -1.03 21.05 2.51
C MET A 147 -1.76 20.72 3.82
N LEU A 148 -1.60 19.52 4.33
CA LEU A 148 -2.20 19.11 5.60
C LEU A 148 -1.70 19.92 6.79
N LYS A 149 -0.37 20.16 6.91
CA LYS A 149 0.21 20.99 7.98
C LYS A 149 -0.31 22.44 7.96
N GLN A 150 -0.66 22.95 6.78
CA GLN A 150 -1.23 24.28 6.63
C GLN A 150 -2.72 24.35 6.96
N ARG A 151 -3.51 23.35 6.53
CA ARG A 151 -4.97 23.44 6.49
C ARG A 151 -5.71 22.58 7.51
N LEU A 152 -5.18 21.42 7.87
CA LEU A 152 -5.87 20.51 8.78
C LEU A 152 -6.04 21.09 10.19
N PRO A 153 -5.02 21.72 10.80
CA PRO A 153 -5.18 22.30 12.14
C PRO A 153 -6.25 23.38 12.23
N ALA A 154 -6.53 24.10 11.13
CA ALA A 154 -7.58 25.12 11.11
C ALA A 154 -9.01 24.53 11.00
N ARG A 155 -9.15 23.26 10.67
CA ARG A 155 -10.43 22.58 10.52
C ARG A 155 -10.84 21.76 11.74
N ILE A 156 -9.89 21.48 12.61
CA ILE A 156 -10.08 20.67 13.80
C ILE A 156 -9.55 21.45 15.01
N ASP A 157 -10.28 21.47 16.10
CA ASP A 157 -9.88 22.17 17.32
C ASP A 157 -8.88 21.33 18.13
N ILE A 158 -7.67 21.17 17.59
CA ILE A 158 -6.59 20.38 18.19
C ILE A 158 -5.27 21.13 18.06
N GLN A 159 -4.44 20.99 19.07
CA GLN A 159 -3.12 21.60 19.11
C GLN A 159 -2.30 21.24 17.84
N ARG A 160 -1.83 22.26 17.14
CA ARG A 160 -1.12 22.15 15.86
C ARG A 160 0.08 21.23 15.92
N SER A 161 0.84 21.22 17.00
CA SER A 161 2.00 20.34 17.20
C SER A 161 1.60 18.86 17.17
N LYS A 162 0.50 18.49 17.82
CA LYS A 162 -0.04 17.12 17.85
C LYS A 162 -0.47 16.68 16.45
N VAL A 163 -1.18 17.54 15.74
CA VAL A 163 -1.59 17.26 14.36
C VAL A 163 -0.38 17.08 13.44
N ASN A 164 0.62 17.92 13.55
CA ASN A 164 1.83 17.82 12.73
C ASN A 164 2.63 16.54 13.01
N GLN A 165 2.76 16.13 14.26
CA GLN A 165 3.41 14.85 14.61
C GLN A 165 2.66 13.66 14.02
N TRP A 166 1.32 13.69 14.07
CA TRP A 166 0.50 12.65 13.44
C TRP A 166 0.68 12.64 11.92
N ILE A 167 0.66 13.80 11.25
CA ILE A 167 0.90 13.91 9.79
C ILE A 167 2.24 13.27 9.42
N ASP A 168 3.30 13.54 10.18
CA ASP A 168 4.64 13.05 9.85
C ASP A 168 4.75 11.52 9.89
N LYS A 169 4.00 10.86 10.77
CA LYS A 169 3.98 9.38 10.90
C LYS A 169 2.91 8.70 10.04
N SER A 170 1.86 9.43 9.63
CA SER A 170 0.68 8.84 8.98
C SER A 170 0.57 9.12 7.48
N ILE A 171 1.45 9.98 6.93
CA ILE A 171 1.47 10.31 5.51
C ILE A 171 2.82 9.89 4.92
N GLY A 172 2.81 9.08 3.85
CA GLY A 172 4.06 8.59 3.30
C GLY A 172 3.92 7.88 1.94
N THR A 173 5.01 7.33 1.47
CA THR A 173 5.02 6.41 0.34
C THR A 173 4.75 4.98 0.79
N VAL A 174 4.51 4.08 -0.15
CA VAL A 174 4.29 2.65 0.14
C VAL A 174 5.42 2.06 0.99
N HIS A 175 6.67 2.44 0.71
CA HIS A 175 7.83 1.94 1.46
C HIS A 175 7.84 2.40 2.93
N THR A 176 7.33 3.60 3.22
CA THR A 176 7.25 4.16 4.59
C THR A 176 6.38 3.31 5.51
N PHE A 177 5.40 2.61 4.94
CA PHE A 177 4.41 1.83 5.69
C PHE A 177 4.63 0.32 5.64
N GLN A 178 5.74 -0.14 5.08
CA GLN A 178 6.06 -1.56 5.11
C GLN A 178 6.13 -2.07 6.57
N GLY A 179 5.34 -3.10 6.89
CA GLY A 179 5.21 -3.63 8.26
C GLY A 179 4.19 -2.91 9.16
N LYS A 180 3.75 -1.68 8.82
CA LYS A 180 2.73 -0.93 9.58
C LYS A 180 1.31 -1.25 9.11
N GLU A 181 0.31 -0.86 9.90
CA GLU A 181 -1.11 -1.05 9.57
C GLU A 181 -1.98 0.04 10.22
N ALA A 182 -3.11 0.36 9.60
CA ALA A 182 -4.12 1.29 10.12
C ALA A 182 -5.52 0.73 9.90
N GLN A 183 -6.52 1.29 10.59
CA GLN A 183 -7.91 0.91 10.35
C GLN A 183 -8.35 1.32 8.94
N LYS A 184 -7.91 2.51 8.49
CA LYS A 184 -8.29 3.14 7.23
C LYS A 184 -7.05 3.57 6.44
N VAL A 185 -7.08 3.39 5.13
CA VAL A 185 -6.02 3.84 4.21
C VAL A 185 -6.63 4.61 3.04
N TYR A 186 -6.08 5.78 2.78
CA TYR A 186 -6.33 6.58 1.58
C TYR A 186 -5.14 6.48 0.64
N PHE A 187 -5.36 5.90 -0.54
CA PHE A 187 -4.33 5.75 -1.56
C PHE A 187 -4.49 6.85 -2.62
N VAL A 188 -3.53 7.78 -2.68
CA VAL A 188 -3.61 8.98 -3.51
C VAL A 188 -2.76 8.84 -4.76
N ILE A 189 -3.39 8.90 -5.91
CA ILE A 189 -2.72 8.79 -7.21
C ILE A 189 -1.90 10.05 -7.51
N GLY A 190 -2.51 11.24 -7.41
CA GLY A 190 -1.83 12.53 -7.55
C GLY A 190 -1.33 12.86 -8.95
N THR A 191 -1.80 12.16 -10.00
CA THR A 191 -1.43 12.38 -11.40
C THR A 191 -2.62 12.75 -12.25
N ASP A 192 -2.40 13.46 -13.35
CA ASP A 192 -3.38 13.77 -14.39
C ASP A 192 -3.12 13.00 -15.70
N ASN A 193 -3.85 13.34 -16.75
CA ASN A 193 -3.79 12.68 -18.07
C ASN A 193 -2.46 12.90 -18.82
N THR A 194 -1.63 13.83 -18.40
CA THR A 194 -0.30 14.06 -18.98
C THR A 194 0.77 13.15 -18.40
N GLN A 195 0.43 12.37 -17.38
CA GLN A 195 1.38 11.60 -16.55
C GLN A 195 1.08 10.08 -16.53
N ASP A 196 0.58 9.55 -17.64
CA ASP A 196 0.24 8.12 -17.73
C ASP A 196 1.44 7.19 -17.54
N GLY A 197 2.65 7.62 -17.91
CA GLY A 197 3.87 6.87 -17.64
C GLY A 197 4.11 6.62 -16.15
N ALA A 198 3.81 7.60 -15.30
CA ALA A 198 3.91 7.44 -13.85
C ALA A 198 2.88 6.45 -13.32
N VAL A 199 1.64 6.52 -13.81
CA VAL A 199 0.59 5.56 -13.42
C VAL A 199 0.95 4.15 -13.85
N ASN A 200 1.41 3.97 -15.11
CA ASN A 200 1.82 2.67 -15.62
C ASN A 200 2.95 2.06 -14.77
N TRP A 201 3.94 2.87 -14.39
CA TRP A 201 4.98 2.45 -13.45
C TRP A 201 4.40 1.97 -12.11
N SER A 202 3.38 2.65 -11.57
CA SER A 202 2.78 2.29 -10.28
C SER A 202 2.03 0.96 -10.28
N CYS A 203 1.67 0.46 -11.47
CA CYS A 203 0.97 -0.81 -11.69
C CYS A 203 1.74 -1.79 -12.60
N GLU A 204 3.04 -1.58 -12.82
CA GLU A 204 3.90 -2.51 -13.55
C GLU A 204 4.02 -3.86 -12.84
N LYS A 205 4.10 -3.81 -11.50
CA LYS A 205 4.17 -4.99 -10.62
C LYS A 205 3.14 -4.89 -9.51
N PRO A 206 2.61 -6.01 -9.02
CA PRO A 206 1.57 -6.01 -7.99
C PRO A 206 2.05 -5.49 -6.63
N ASN A 207 3.37 -5.50 -6.37
CA ASN A 207 3.96 -5.29 -5.06
C ASN A 207 3.51 -3.99 -4.40
N LEU A 208 3.49 -2.90 -5.15
CA LEU A 208 3.18 -1.57 -4.64
C LEU A 208 1.72 -1.50 -4.16
N LEU A 209 0.79 -1.91 -5.01
CA LEU A 209 -0.64 -1.91 -4.67
C LEU A 209 -0.97 -2.96 -3.60
N ASN A 210 -0.36 -4.15 -3.66
CA ASN A 210 -0.52 -5.18 -2.64
C ASN A 210 -0.10 -4.66 -1.25
N VAL A 211 1.07 -4.01 -1.16
CA VAL A 211 1.51 -3.42 0.10
C VAL A 211 0.53 -2.36 0.57
N ALA A 212 0.09 -1.44 -0.29
CA ALA A 212 -0.84 -0.37 0.09
C ALA A 212 -2.18 -0.93 0.60
N VAL A 213 -2.81 -1.83 -0.14
CA VAL A 213 -4.10 -2.45 0.21
C VAL A 213 -4.00 -3.22 1.53
N THR A 214 -2.92 -3.98 1.73
CA THR A 214 -2.72 -4.77 2.96
C THR A 214 -2.32 -3.94 4.18
N ARG A 215 -2.14 -2.62 4.08
CA ARG A 215 -2.01 -1.72 5.24
C ARG A 215 -3.36 -1.42 5.88
N ALA A 216 -4.46 -1.54 5.14
CA ALA A 216 -5.81 -1.25 5.60
C ALA A 216 -6.42 -2.46 6.31
N LYS A 217 -6.71 -2.34 7.61
CA LYS A 217 -7.43 -3.40 8.35
C LYS A 217 -8.89 -3.48 7.94
N LYS A 218 -9.57 -2.32 7.83
CA LYS A 218 -11.02 -2.25 7.63
C LYS A 218 -11.44 -1.47 6.39
N GLU A 219 -10.73 -0.40 6.03
CA GLU A 219 -11.19 0.51 4.99
C GLU A 219 -10.04 0.92 4.06
N PHE A 220 -10.25 0.81 2.75
CA PHE A 220 -9.30 1.22 1.74
C PHE A 220 -9.98 2.05 0.65
N TYR A 221 -9.50 3.27 0.44
CA TYR A 221 -10.06 4.18 -0.55
C TYR A 221 -9.00 4.70 -1.51
N VAL A 222 -9.29 4.68 -2.80
CA VAL A 222 -8.46 5.31 -3.83
C VAL A 222 -8.97 6.73 -4.07
N ILE A 223 -8.06 7.69 -4.23
CA ILE A 223 -8.37 9.09 -4.57
C ILE A 223 -7.66 9.41 -5.89
N GLY A 224 -8.43 9.73 -6.92
CA GLY A 224 -7.92 10.03 -8.25
C GLY A 224 -8.97 9.94 -9.32
N ASP A 225 -8.61 10.30 -10.56
CA ASP A 225 -9.47 10.19 -11.73
C ASP A 225 -9.77 8.71 -12.02
N MET A 226 -10.96 8.28 -11.62
CA MET A 226 -11.41 6.90 -11.73
C MET A 226 -11.49 6.46 -13.19
N GLN A 227 -12.04 7.29 -14.08
CA GLN A 227 -12.24 6.92 -15.48
C GLN A 227 -10.91 6.61 -16.18
N ARG A 228 -9.85 7.33 -15.83
CA ARG A 228 -8.53 7.16 -16.42
C ARG A 228 -7.80 5.91 -15.91
N ILE A 229 -8.06 5.51 -14.66
CA ILE A 229 -7.20 4.56 -13.95
C ILE A 229 -7.87 3.21 -13.71
N GLN A 230 -9.20 3.14 -13.69
CA GLN A 230 -9.95 1.94 -13.33
C GLN A 230 -9.64 0.70 -14.19
N SER A 231 -9.20 0.89 -15.44
CA SER A 231 -8.84 -0.21 -16.36
C SER A 231 -7.35 -0.56 -16.36
N LYS A 232 -6.51 0.16 -15.61
CA LYS A 232 -5.08 -0.15 -15.53
C LYS A 232 -4.84 -1.44 -14.72
N PRO A 233 -3.74 -2.18 -15.00
CA PRO A 233 -3.42 -3.40 -14.27
C PRO A 233 -3.50 -3.22 -12.75
N PHE A 234 -4.06 -4.20 -12.04
CA PHE A 234 -4.29 -4.24 -10.61
C PHE A 234 -5.26 -3.19 -10.06
N TYR A 235 -5.34 -1.99 -10.65
CA TYR A 235 -6.38 -1.00 -10.30
C TYR A 235 -7.77 -1.49 -10.71
N GLU A 236 -7.87 -2.23 -11.81
CA GLU A 236 -9.12 -2.85 -12.24
C GLU A 236 -9.69 -3.79 -11.17
N THR A 237 -8.84 -4.56 -10.51
CA THR A 237 -9.26 -5.43 -9.40
C THR A 237 -9.81 -4.60 -8.23
N ILE A 238 -9.13 -3.52 -7.85
CA ILE A 238 -9.61 -2.62 -6.79
C ILE A 238 -10.95 -2.00 -7.18
N PHE A 239 -11.10 -1.61 -8.43
CA PHE A 239 -12.34 -1.03 -8.94
C PHE A 239 -13.51 -2.02 -8.91
N LYS A 240 -13.29 -3.29 -9.30
CA LYS A 240 -14.30 -4.34 -9.31
C LYS A 240 -14.74 -4.74 -7.89
N GLU A 241 -13.79 -4.83 -6.98
CA GLU A 241 -14.02 -5.28 -5.61
C GLU A 241 -14.51 -4.16 -4.66
N ARG A 242 -14.72 -2.93 -5.15
CA ARG A 242 -15.26 -1.84 -4.32
C ARG A 242 -16.69 -2.15 -3.91
N ASN A 243 -16.99 -1.92 -2.65
CA ASN A 243 -18.31 -2.16 -2.07
C ASN A 243 -18.98 -0.89 -1.50
N VAL A 244 -18.35 0.26 -1.67
CA VAL A 244 -18.92 1.58 -1.43
C VAL A 244 -18.68 2.49 -2.64
N LYS A 245 -19.67 3.35 -2.95
CA LYS A 245 -19.61 4.31 -4.06
C LYS A 245 -18.91 5.60 -3.63
#